data_0ef2a2d7e4907b786debb985810171f5
#
_entry.id   0ef2a2d7e4907b786debb985810171f5
#
_cell.length_a   1.000
_cell.length_b   1.000
_cell.length_c   1.000
_cell.angle_alpha   90.00
_cell.angle_beta   90.00
_cell.angle_gamma   90.00
#
_symmetry.space_group_name_H-M   'P 1'
#
loop_
_entity.id
_entity.type
_entity.pdbx_description
1 polymer ?
#
loop_
_entity_poly.entity_id
_entity_poly.type
_entity_poly.pdbx_seq_one_letter_code
_entity_poly.pdbx_strand_id
1 'polypeptide(L)'
;MKKKTIVKTIITVALIGGGMTYFILQAMQSSWAYYYSVDDFAANRAAVKNHSLRLAGRVKKDSIVRDLQNTSLKFILSGSETELPIHYKGTVPDNFADDIEVVIEGRLDTGGIFQADRLMTKCESKYKAKVK
;
A
#
# COMPACT_ATOMS: atom_id res chain seq x y z
N MET A 1 39.57 20.91 -30.27
CA MET A 1 38.10 21.10 -30.17
C MET A 1 37.83 22.58 -29.91
N LYS A 2 36.90 23.13 -30.65
CA LYS A 2 36.50 24.52 -30.45
C LYS A 2 35.75 24.67 -29.15
N LYS A 3 36.06 25.67 -28.35
CA LYS A 3 35.44 25.95 -27.05
C LYS A 3 33.91 25.89 -27.08
N LYS A 4 33.29 26.32 -28.21
CA LYS A 4 31.85 26.30 -28.42
C LYS A 4 31.28 24.87 -28.42
N THR A 5 32.01 23.90 -28.96
CA THR A 5 31.57 22.48 -29.00
C THR A 5 31.61 21.88 -27.62
N ILE A 6 32.64 22.15 -26.83
CA ILE A 6 32.78 21.67 -25.48
C ILE A 6 31.67 22.18 -24.58
N VAL A 7 31.34 23.46 -24.68
CA VAL A 7 30.24 24.08 -23.93
C VAL A 7 28.90 23.45 -24.27
N LYS A 8 28.62 23.20 -25.55
CA LYS A 8 27.38 22.52 -25.97
C LYS A 8 27.28 21.12 -25.42
N THR A 9 28.39 20.35 -25.44
CA THR A 9 28.42 19.00 -24.92
C THR A 9 28.15 18.99 -23.41
N ILE A 10 28.76 19.90 -22.67
CA ILE A 10 28.57 20.00 -21.21
C ILE A 10 27.11 20.35 -20.90
N ILE A 11 26.50 21.26 -21.61
CA ILE A 11 25.08 21.62 -21.40
C ILE A 11 24.17 20.43 -21.69
N THR A 12 24.43 19.71 -22.80
CA THR A 12 23.61 18.53 -23.15
C THR A 12 23.70 17.46 -22.08
N VAL A 13 24.90 17.15 -21.60
CA VAL A 13 25.12 16.16 -20.54
C VAL A 13 24.44 16.59 -19.24
N ALA A 14 24.54 17.87 -18.89
CA ALA A 14 23.90 18.42 -17.71
C ALA A 14 22.36 18.34 -17.79
N LEU A 15 21.77 18.63 -18.95
CA LEU A 15 20.33 18.53 -19.16
C LEU A 15 19.83 17.08 -19.04
N ILE A 16 20.52 16.16 -19.69
CA ILE A 16 20.17 14.73 -19.66
C ILE A 16 20.31 14.19 -18.22
N GLY A 17 21.43 14.47 -17.57
CA GLY A 17 21.68 14.05 -16.19
C GLY A 17 20.66 14.63 -15.21
N GLY A 18 20.35 15.91 -15.32
CA GLY A 18 19.35 16.56 -14.47
C GLY A 18 17.95 16.01 -14.70
N GLY A 19 17.55 15.82 -15.94
CA GLY A 19 16.25 15.24 -16.28
C GLY A 19 16.12 13.80 -15.77
N MET A 20 17.14 12.99 -15.96
CA MET A 20 17.15 11.60 -15.49
C MET A 20 17.09 11.51 -13.97
N THR A 21 17.85 12.35 -13.28
CA THR A 21 17.82 12.43 -11.81
C THR A 21 16.43 12.83 -11.32
N TYR A 22 15.81 13.81 -11.94
CA TYR A 22 14.46 14.23 -11.61
C TYR A 22 13.45 13.08 -11.73
N PHE A 23 13.49 12.34 -12.85
CA PHE A 23 12.59 11.19 -13.06
C PHE A 23 12.82 10.08 -12.04
N ILE A 24 14.06 9.81 -11.68
CA ILE A 24 14.39 8.80 -10.67
C ILE A 24 13.81 9.20 -9.31
N LEU A 25 14.00 10.45 -8.90
CA LEU A 25 13.47 10.96 -7.63
C LEU A 25 11.94 10.92 -7.60
N GLN A 26 11.30 11.30 -8.70
CA GLN A 26 9.85 11.26 -8.85
C GLN A 26 9.32 9.82 -8.77
N ALA A 27 9.97 8.88 -9.45
CA ALA A 27 9.61 7.46 -9.41
C ALA A 27 9.78 6.88 -8.01
N MET A 28 10.81 7.26 -7.30
CA MET A 28 11.02 6.81 -5.91
C MET A 28 9.92 7.29 -4.97
N GLN A 29 9.42 8.51 -5.15
CA GLN A 29 8.34 9.03 -4.31
C GLN A 29 7.00 8.33 -4.53
N SER A 30 6.73 7.89 -5.75
CA SER A 30 5.44 7.28 -6.09
C SER A 30 5.39 5.76 -5.90
N SER A 31 6.54 5.08 -5.87
CA SER A 31 6.61 3.62 -5.88
C SER A 31 6.74 2.97 -4.50
N TRP A 32 7.01 3.74 -3.46
CA TRP A 32 7.24 3.18 -2.13
C TRP A 32 5.95 3.21 -1.31
N ALA A 33 5.05 2.28 -1.59
CA ALA A 33 4.04 1.92 -0.61
C ALA A 33 4.77 1.13 0.48
N TYR A 34 4.93 1.74 1.65
CA TYR A 34 5.55 1.07 2.79
C TYR A 34 4.70 -0.12 3.20
N TYR A 35 5.34 -1.28 3.32
CA TYR A 35 4.68 -2.52 3.73
C TYR A 35 4.85 -2.69 5.24
N TYR A 36 3.75 -2.73 5.95
CA TYR A 36 3.74 -2.91 7.40
C TYR A 36 2.79 -4.04 7.79
N SER A 37 3.11 -4.73 8.87
CA SER A 37 2.10 -5.50 9.59
C SER A 37 1.22 -4.56 10.41
N VAL A 38 0.06 -5.04 10.86
CA VAL A 38 -0.84 -4.22 11.69
C VAL A 38 -0.14 -3.77 12.98
N ASP A 39 0.64 -4.65 13.58
CA ASP A 39 1.38 -4.33 14.81
C ASP A 39 2.46 -3.26 14.59
N ASP A 40 3.22 -3.38 13.51
CA ASP A 40 4.23 -2.37 13.13
C ASP A 40 3.60 -1.02 12.81
N PHE A 41 2.47 -1.03 12.14
CA PHE A 41 1.71 0.19 11.85
C PHE A 41 1.26 0.88 13.14
N ALA A 42 0.74 0.13 14.10
CA ALA A 42 0.30 0.68 15.37
C ALA A 42 1.45 1.34 16.15
N ALA A 43 2.64 0.75 16.09
CA ALA A 43 3.84 1.31 16.73
C ALA A 43 4.34 2.59 16.05
N ASN A 44 4.13 2.73 14.73
CA ASN A 44 4.66 3.84 13.93
C ASN A 44 3.56 4.76 13.37
N ARG A 45 2.40 4.77 13.98
CA ARG A 45 1.20 5.47 13.47
C ARG A 45 1.46 6.95 13.15
N ALA A 46 2.21 7.66 13.97
CA ALA A 46 2.50 9.08 13.78
C ALA A 46 3.46 9.32 12.59
N ALA A 47 4.42 8.42 12.37
CA ALA A 47 5.42 8.56 11.31
C ALA A 47 4.86 8.28 9.91
N VAL A 48 3.80 7.48 9.82
CA VAL A 48 3.21 7.05 8.54
C VAL A 48 1.90 7.74 8.18
N LYS A 49 1.49 8.70 9.00
CA LYS A 49 0.29 9.50 8.75
C LYS A 49 0.41 10.23 7.40
N ASN A 50 -0.67 10.21 6.62
CA ASN A 50 -0.77 10.83 5.30
C ASN A 50 0.00 10.11 4.16
N HIS A 51 0.63 8.98 4.42
CA HIS A 51 1.27 8.19 3.38
C HIS A 51 0.41 7.00 2.97
N SER A 52 0.50 6.62 1.69
CA SER A 52 -0.11 5.39 1.20
C SER A 52 0.68 4.20 1.74
N LEU A 53 -0.02 3.25 2.34
CA LEU A 53 0.58 2.12 3.04
C LEU A 53 -0.05 0.81 2.59
N ARG A 54 0.73 -0.25 2.66
CA ARG A 54 0.24 -1.62 2.54
C ARG A 54 0.28 -2.28 3.91
N LEU A 55 -0.87 -2.74 4.36
CA LEU A 55 -0.99 -3.43 5.64
C LEU A 55 -1.35 -4.89 5.40
N ALA A 56 -0.60 -5.78 6.04
CA ALA A 56 -0.88 -7.20 6.06
C ALA A 56 -1.44 -7.61 7.42
N GLY A 57 -2.45 -8.42 7.42
CA GLY A 57 -3.06 -8.94 8.62
C GLY A 57 -4.14 -9.95 8.30
N ARG A 58 -4.83 -10.41 9.33
CA ARG A 58 -5.90 -11.38 9.22
C ARG A 58 -7.25 -10.72 9.50
N VAL A 59 -8.24 -11.06 8.72
CA VAL A 59 -9.61 -10.57 8.93
C VAL A 59 -10.18 -11.19 10.20
N LYS A 60 -10.57 -10.35 11.15
CA LYS A 60 -11.16 -10.83 12.41
C LYS A 60 -12.50 -11.51 12.13
N LYS A 61 -12.71 -12.65 12.73
CA LYS A 61 -13.95 -13.41 12.61
C LYS A 61 -15.15 -12.59 13.12
N ASP A 62 -16.25 -12.64 12.37
CA ASP A 62 -17.50 -11.93 12.69
C ASP A 62 -17.40 -10.39 12.68
N SER A 63 -16.34 -9.82 12.12
CA SER A 63 -16.15 -8.38 12.01
C SER A 63 -16.61 -7.78 10.68
N ILE A 64 -16.94 -8.60 9.68
CA ILE A 64 -17.28 -8.15 8.33
C ILE A 64 -18.69 -7.57 8.30
N VAL A 65 -18.78 -6.29 7.90
CA VAL A 65 -20.06 -5.60 7.66
C VAL A 65 -20.06 -5.10 6.23
N ARG A 66 -21.00 -5.58 5.43
CA ARG A 66 -21.17 -5.16 4.04
C ARG A 66 -22.30 -4.17 3.92
N ASP A 67 -22.02 -3.03 3.29
CA ASP A 67 -23.05 -2.07 2.91
C ASP A 67 -23.27 -2.19 1.40
N LEU A 68 -24.38 -2.82 1.03
CA LEU A 68 -24.73 -3.06 -0.37
C LEU A 68 -25.14 -1.79 -1.11
N GLN A 69 -25.67 -0.79 -0.38
CA GLN A 69 -26.12 0.47 -0.98
C GLN A 69 -24.95 1.36 -1.40
N ASN A 70 -23.91 1.42 -0.58
CA ASN A 70 -22.74 2.26 -0.82
C ASN A 70 -21.53 1.51 -1.39
N THR A 71 -21.68 0.23 -1.70
CA THR A 71 -20.59 -0.62 -2.18
C THR A 71 -19.37 -0.54 -1.26
N SER A 72 -19.60 -0.53 0.03
CA SER A 72 -18.56 -0.42 1.03
C SER A 72 -18.49 -1.66 1.92
N LEU A 73 -17.30 -1.92 2.44
CA LEU A 73 -16.99 -3.05 3.30
C LEU A 73 -16.26 -2.54 4.53
N LYS A 74 -16.73 -2.93 5.69
CA LYS A 74 -16.07 -2.65 6.95
C LYS A 74 -15.68 -3.95 7.62
N PHE A 75 -14.46 -4.02 8.12
CA PHE A 75 -13.99 -5.17 8.87
C PHE A 75 -12.85 -4.74 9.79
N ILE A 76 -12.46 -5.64 10.68
CA ILE A 76 -11.33 -5.42 11.58
C ILE A 76 -10.16 -6.27 11.08
N LEU A 77 -9.03 -5.61 10.82
CA LEU A 77 -7.78 -6.27 10.49
C LEU A 77 -7.02 -6.53 11.77
N SER A 78 -6.76 -7.80 12.04
CA SER A 78 -6.10 -8.23 13.26
C SER A 78 -4.64 -8.59 12.99
N GLY A 79 -3.74 -8.06 13.82
CA GLY A 79 -2.35 -8.50 13.92
C GLY A 79 -2.18 -9.49 15.07
N SER A 80 -0.96 -9.64 15.57
CA SER A 80 -0.66 -10.50 16.70
C SER A 80 -1.20 -9.93 18.03
N GLU A 81 -1.11 -8.61 18.20
CA GLU A 81 -1.52 -7.94 19.43
C GLU A 81 -2.46 -6.75 19.19
N THR A 82 -2.59 -6.30 17.96
CA THR A 82 -3.28 -5.07 17.60
C THR A 82 -4.41 -5.34 16.61
N GLU A 83 -5.49 -4.60 16.75
CA GLU A 83 -6.62 -4.61 15.82
C GLU A 83 -6.80 -3.23 15.22
N LEU A 84 -7.15 -3.16 13.94
CA LEU A 84 -7.37 -1.91 13.22
C LEU A 84 -8.68 -1.97 12.44
N PRO A 85 -9.60 -1.02 12.64
CA PRO A 85 -10.81 -0.94 11.85
C PRO A 85 -10.48 -0.47 10.42
N ILE A 86 -11.02 -1.18 9.43
CA ILE A 86 -10.79 -0.91 8.02
C ILE A 86 -12.10 -0.54 7.36
N HIS A 87 -12.06 0.49 6.54
CA HIS A 87 -13.16 0.88 5.66
C HIS A 87 -12.68 0.75 4.21
N TYR A 88 -13.26 -0.17 3.47
CA TYR A 88 -12.90 -0.43 2.08
C TYR A 88 -14.07 -0.06 1.16
N LYS A 89 -13.76 0.70 0.11
CA LYS A 89 -14.68 1.00 -0.97
C LYS A 89 -14.16 0.40 -2.26
N GLY A 90 -14.95 -0.45 -2.88
CA GLY A 90 -14.61 -1.05 -4.16
C GLY A 90 -15.09 -2.49 -4.29
N THR A 91 -14.57 -3.17 -5.30
CA THR A 91 -14.92 -4.56 -5.58
C THR A 91 -14.29 -5.49 -4.56
N VAL A 92 -15.11 -6.31 -3.92
CA VAL A 92 -14.66 -7.31 -2.95
C VAL A 92 -14.27 -8.58 -3.71
N PRO A 93 -13.07 -9.15 -3.48
CA PRO A 93 -12.70 -10.43 -4.08
C PRO A 93 -13.65 -11.56 -3.67
N ASP A 94 -13.89 -12.51 -4.57
CA ASP A 94 -14.80 -13.63 -4.32
C ASP A 94 -14.34 -14.52 -3.17
N ASN A 95 -13.03 -14.61 -2.96
CA ASN A 95 -12.45 -15.43 -1.88
C ASN A 95 -12.28 -14.67 -0.55
N PHE A 96 -12.85 -13.46 -0.45
CA PHE A 96 -12.82 -12.70 0.80
C PHE A 96 -13.79 -13.34 1.80
N ALA A 97 -13.26 -13.67 2.98
CA ALA A 97 -14.00 -14.33 4.04
C ALA A 97 -13.42 -14.00 5.41
N ASP A 98 -14.07 -14.47 6.47
CA ASP A 98 -13.53 -14.39 7.83
C ASP A 98 -12.25 -15.22 7.96
N ASP A 99 -11.36 -14.78 8.84
CA ASP A 99 -10.17 -15.52 9.26
C ASP A 99 -9.20 -15.86 8.13
N ILE A 100 -9.19 -15.03 7.08
CA ILE A 100 -8.20 -15.14 6.00
C ILE A 100 -7.15 -14.03 6.11
N GLU A 101 -5.98 -14.31 5.58
CA GLU A 101 -4.92 -13.32 5.49
C GLU A 101 -5.14 -12.42 4.27
N VAL A 102 -5.08 -11.12 4.50
CA VAL A 102 -5.28 -10.11 3.45
C VAL A 102 -4.19 -9.04 3.51
N VAL A 103 -3.97 -8.41 2.36
CA VAL A 103 -3.14 -7.22 2.25
C VAL A 103 -4.03 -6.09 1.75
N ILE A 104 -4.05 -4.99 2.47
CA ILE A 104 -4.80 -3.80 2.09
C ILE A 104 -3.86 -2.65 1.79
N GLU A 105 -4.26 -1.80 0.87
CA GLU A 105 -3.52 -0.59 0.51
C GLU A 105 -4.44 0.62 0.66
N GLY A 106 -3.95 1.65 1.33
CA GLY A 106 -4.72 2.86 1.57
C GLY A 106 -4.03 3.81 2.53
N ARG A 107 -4.82 4.64 3.20
CA ARG A 107 -4.32 5.68 4.12
C ARG A 107 -5.11 5.68 5.41
N LEU A 108 -4.46 6.08 6.48
CA LEU A 108 -5.11 6.29 7.78
C LEU A 108 -5.91 7.61 7.74
N ASP A 109 -7.17 7.52 8.14
CA ASP A 109 -8.03 8.68 8.31
C ASP A 109 -7.72 9.40 9.63
N THR A 110 -8.13 10.67 9.73
CA THR A 110 -8.00 11.47 10.96
C THR A 110 -8.79 10.89 12.13
N GLY A 111 -9.85 10.12 11.86
CA GLY A 111 -10.64 9.45 12.88
C GLY A 111 -10.10 8.12 13.39
N GLY A 112 -8.90 7.71 12.95
CA GLY A 112 -8.30 6.45 13.36
C GLY A 112 -8.76 5.23 12.57
N ILE A 113 -9.56 5.42 11.52
CA ILE A 113 -10.03 4.37 10.61
C ILE A 113 -9.12 4.34 9.38
N PHE A 114 -8.68 3.16 8.97
CA PHE A 114 -7.89 3.02 7.77
C PHE A 114 -8.80 2.94 6.54
N GLN A 115 -8.64 3.90 5.63
CA GLN A 115 -9.38 3.96 4.37
C GLN A 115 -8.62 3.18 3.31
N ALA A 116 -9.09 1.98 3.00
CA ALA A 116 -8.46 1.11 2.02
C ALA A 116 -9.00 1.37 0.61
N ASP A 117 -8.09 1.49 -0.35
CA ASP A 117 -8.41 1.63 -1.78
C ASP A 117 -8.30 0.30 -2.51
N ARG A 118 -7.46 -0.60 -2.02
CA ARG A 118 -7.23 -1.93 -2.59
C ARG A 118 -7.28 -3.00 -1.50
N LEU A 119 -7.85 -4.12 -1.87
CA LEU A 119 -7.94 -5.30 -1.02
C LEU A 119 -7.46 -6.51 -1.81
N MET A 120 -6.42 -7.16 -1.31
CA MET A 120 -5.87 -8.37 -1.90
C MET A 120 -5.93 -9.50 -0.90
N THR A 121 -6.49 -10.63 -1.31
CA THR A 121 -6.52 -11.82 -0.48
C THR A 121 -5.36 -12.73 -0.81
N LYS A 122 -4.79 -13.37 0.20
CA LYS A 122 -3.79 -14.41 0.00
C LYS A 122 -4.46 -15.77 -0.10
N CYS A 123 -4.29 -16.43 -1.25
CA CYS A 123 -4.77 -17.81 -1.44
C CYS A 123 -3.70 -18.78 -0.95
N GLU A 124 -3.80 -19.23 0.30
CA GLU A 124 -2.86 -20.18 0.89
C GLU A 124 -2.77 -21.50 0.12
N SER A 125 -3.88 -21.96 -0.43
CA SER A 125 -3.94 -23.21 -1.18
C SER A 125 -3.06 -23.22 -2.44
N LYS A 126 -2.92 -22.08 -3.12
CA LYS A 126 -2.04 -21.96 -4.29
C LYS A 126 -0.57 -22.02 -3.92
N TYR A 127 -0.19 -21.47 -2.80
CA TYR A 127 1.20 -21.47 -2.33
C TYR A 127 1.64 -22.83 -1.82
N LYS A 128 0.76 -23.56 -1.16
CA LYS A 128 1.04 -24.93 -0.70
C LYS A 128 1.28 -25.90 -1.85
N ALA A 129 0.59 -25.73 -2.97
CA ALA A 129 0.77 -26.57 -4.14
C ALA A 129 2.11 -26.35 -4.85
N LYS A 130 2.72 -25.19 -4.73
CA LYS A 130 4.01 -24.85 -5.35
C LYS A 130 5.24 -25.28 -4.54
N VAL A 131 5.06 -25.57 -3.27
CA VAL A 131 6.17 -25.90 -2.34
C VAL A 131 6.49 -27.40 -2.32
N LYS A 132 5.72 -28.20 -2.99
CA LYS A 132 5.98 -29.65 -3.12
C LYS A 132 7.05 -29.98 -4.16
#